data_a9d5b66af0a2d6c459717b1ca0b01435
#
_entry.id   a9d5b66af0a2d6c459717b1ca0b01435
#
_cell.length_a   1.000
_cell.length_b   1.000
_cell.length_c   1.000
_cell.angle_alpha   90.00
_cell.angle_beta   90.00
_cell.angle_gamma   90.00
#
_symmetry.space_group_name_H-M   'P 1'
#
loop_
_entity.id
_entity.type
_entity.pdbx_description
1 polymer ?
#
loop_
_entity_poly.entity_id
_entity_poly.type
_entity_poly.pdbx_seq_one_letter_code
_entity_poly.pdbx_strand_id
1 'polypeptide(L)'
;MGSVLGFPGADPADAAVGARLRRWRDQRGVDLEAMAQALHIPPEEMRLIEAGRAHLDSVQLGAATRHLRLPVWALVSDTRAY
;
A
#
# COMPACT_ATOMS: atom_id res chain seq x y z
N MET A 1 25.67 3.36 -0.66
CA MET A 1 25.35 3.46 -0.77
C MET A 1 24.46 3.52 -1.07
N GLY A 2 23.97 3.45 -1.08
CA GLY A 2 23.27 3.48 -1.40
C GLY A 2 22.50 3.95 -1.52
N SER A 3 22.19 4.02 -1.33
CA SER A 3 21.51 4.52 -1.41
C SER A 3 21.33 5.32 -1.57
N VAL A 4 21.58 5.29 -1.48
CA VAL A 4 21.51 6.04 -1.65
C VAL A 4 20.88 6.54 -2.19
N LEU A 5 20.92 6.42 -2.50
CA LEU A 5 20.39 6.91 -3.08
C LEU A 5 19.39 7.28 -2.72
N GLY A 6 19.10 7.03 -2.08
CA GLY A 6 18.24 7.52 -1.32
C GLY A 6 17.14 8.34 -1.64
N PHE A 7 16.30 7.92 -2.42
CA PHE A 7 15.06 8.62 -2.60
C PHE A 7 14.18 8.29 -1.43
N PRO A 8 13.62 9.28 -0.76
CA PRO A 8 12.65 9.02 0.28
C PRO A 8 11.50 8.19 -0.27
N GLY A 9 11.10 7.17 0.44
CA GLY A 9 9.99 6.34 0.01
C GLY A 9 10.29 5.37 -1.10
N ALA A 10 11.56 5.16 -1.40
CA ALA A 10 11.94 4.23 -2.43
C ALA A 10 12.23 2.83 -1.89
N ASP A 11 11.74 2.51 -0.73
CA ASP A 11 11.92 1.20 -0.11
C ASP A 11 11.21 0.13 -0.95
N PRO A 12 11.93 -0.93 -1.35
CA PRO A 12 11.28 -1.99 -2.12
C PRO A 12 10.09 -2.62 -1.44
N ALA A 13 10.11 -2.71 -0.12
CA ALA A 13 8.96 -3.26 0.60
C ALA A 13 7.75 -2.35 0.46
N ASP A 14 7.94 -1.05 0.55
CA ASP A 14 6.85 -0.10 0.36
C ASP A 14 6.32 -0.15 -1.06
N ALA A 15 7.19 -0.29 -2.03
CA ALA A 15 6.79 -0.40 -3.42
C ALA A 15 5.94 -1.63 -3.64
N ALA A 16 6.34 -2.76 -3.06
CA ALA A 16 5.59 -4.00 -3.21
C ALA A 16 4.21 -3.91 -2.56
N VAL A 17 4.15 -3.37 -1.35
CA VAL A 17 2.88 -3.21 -0.66
C VAL A 17 1.97 -2.26 -1.43
N GLY A 18 2.50 -1.14 -1.89
CA GLY A 18 1.71 -0.18 -2.64
C GLY A 18 1.14 -0.75 -3.92
N ALA A 19 1.94 -1.52 -4.64
CA ALA A 19 1.49 -2.14 -5.88
C ALA A 19 0.40 -3.18 -5.63
N ARG A 20 0.54 -3.98 -4.58
CA ARG A 20 -0.48 -4.95 -4.23
C ARG A 20 -1.76 -4.27 -3.80
N LEU A 21 -1.65 -3.20 -3.03
CA LEU A 21 -2.80 -2.44 -2.58
C LEU A 21 -3.58 -1.90 -3.77
N ARG A 22 -2.89 -1.32 -4.73
CA ARG A 22 -3.54 -0.80 -5.92
C ARG A 22 -4.23 -1.90 -6.71
N ARG A 23 -3.56 -3.03 -6.86
CA ARG A 23 -4.14 -4.14 -7.62
C ARG A 23 -5.42 -4.65 -6.96
N TRP A 24 -5.38 -4.85 -5.65
CA TRP A 24 -6.55 -5.34 -4.94
C TRP A 24 -7.67 -4.32 -4.94
N ARG A 25 -7.30 -3.03 -4.79
CA ARG A 25 -8.29 -1.97 -4.85
C ARG A 25 -9.01 -1.98 -6.19
N ASP A 26 -8.26 -2.09 -7.28
CA ASP A 26 -8.86 -2.16 -8.61
C ASP A 26 -9.76 -3.38 -8.76
N GLN A 27 -9.32 -4.52 -8.27
CA GLN A 27 -10.11 -5.74 -8.38
C GLN A 27 -11.39 -5.68 -7.57
N ARG A 28 -11.37 -4.98 -6.45
CA ARG A 28 -12.55 -4.83 -5.62
C ARG A 28 -13.45 -3.68 -6.06
N GLY A 29 -13.04 -2.93 -7.06
CA GLY A 29 -13.81 -1.80 -7.54
C GLY A 29 -13.86 -0.65 -6.57
N VAL A 30 -12.84 -0.48 -5.75
CA VAL A 30 -12.77 0.59 -4.75
C VAL A 30 -11.93 1.71 -5.33
N ASP A 31 -12.48 2.92 -5.40
CA ASP A 31 -11.70 4.01 -5.95
C ASP A 31 -10.73 4.56 -4.91
N LEU A 32 -9.80 5.37 -5.39
CA LEU A 32 -8.70 5.84 -4.56
C LEU A 32 -9.19 6.70 -3.40
N GLU A 33 -10.18 7.55 -3.65
CA GLU A 33 -10.71 8.41 -2.58
C GLU A 33 -11.41 7.59 -1.50
N ALA A 34 -12.14 6.55 -1.89
CA ALA A 34 -12.81 5.71 -0.91
C ALA A 34 -11.78 5.01 -0.03
N MET A 35 -10.70 4.54 -0.63
CA MET A 35 -9.64 3.90 0.14
C MET A 35 -8.96 4.89 1.07
N ALA A 36 -8.71 6.10 0.59
CA ALA A 36 -8.10 7.14 1.42
C ALA A 36 -8.98 7.44 2.62
N GLN A 37 -10.29 7.52 2.42
CA GLN A 37 -11.22 7.72 3.52
C GLN A 37 -11.16 6.58 4.52
N ALA A 38 -11.08 5.37 4.04
CA ALA A 38 -11.01 4.20 4.93
C ALA A 38 -9.76 4.25 5.80
N LEU A 39 -8.69 4.83 5.29
CA LEU A 39 -7.44 4.94 6.02
C LEU A 39 -7.31 6.27 6.76
N HIS A 40 -8.27 7.16 6.61
CA HIS A 40 -8.26 8.49 7.25
C HIS A 40 -7.06 9.33 6.81
N ILE A 41 -6.76 9.29 5.52
CA ILE A 41 -5.65 10.06 4.95
C ILE A 41 -6.15 10.81 3.71
N PRO A 42 -5.44 11.86 3.30
CA PRO A 42 -5.81 12.55 2.07
C PRO A 42 -5.55 11.68 0.85
N PRO A 43 -6.29 11.88 -0.24
CA PRO A 43 -6.05 11.11 -1.47
C PRO A 43 -4.64 11.24 -2.00
N GLU A 44 -3.99 12.37 -1.81
CA GLU A 44 -2.60 12.53 -2.26
C GLU A 44 -1.66 11.60 -1.55
N GLU A 45 -1.87 11.42 -0.25
CA GLU A 45 -1.05 10.47 0.49
C GLU A 45 -1.32 9.06 0.02
N MET A 46 -2.57 8.75 -0.28
CA MET A 46 -2.93 7.44 -0.81
C MET A 46 -2.19 7.17 -2.12
N ARG A 47 -2.09 8.16 -2.99
CA ARG A 47 -1.35 8.01 -4.24
C ARG A 47 0.12 7.73 -3.98
N LEU A 48 0.70 8.41 -3.00
CA LEU A 48 2.09 8.17 -2.66
C LEU A 48 2.31 6.76 -2.14
N ILE A 49 1.39 6.27 -1.33
CA ILE A 49 1.49 4.91 -0.82
C ILE A 49 1.45 3.91 -1.96
N GLU A 50 0.52 4.08 -2.89
CA GLU A 50 0.40 3.14 -4.01
C GLU A 50 1.58 3.24 -4.96
N ALA A 51 2.23 4.39 -5.01
CA ALA A 51 3.43 4.57 -5.82
C ALA A 51 4.70 4.06 -5.14
N GLY A 52 4.59 3.59 -3.90
CA GLY A 52 5.75 3.11 -3.17
C GLY A 52 6.60 4.21 -2.58
N ARG A 53 6.05 5.43 -2.49
CA ARG A 53 6.79 6.60 -2.02
C ARG A 53 6.41 7.01 -0.62
N ALA A 54 5.53 6.28 0.02
CA ALA A 54 5.15 6.51 1.39
C ALA A 54 4.91 5.17 2.05
N HIS A 55 5.18 5.11 3.33
CA HIS A 55 5.05 3.87 4.10
C HIS A 55 3.62 3.73 4.60
N LEU A 56 3.11 2.50 4.53
CA LEU A 56 1.81 2.15 5.07
C LEU A 56 2.05 1.54 6.45
N ASP A 57 1.60 2.21 7.50
CA ASP A 57 1.84 1.70 8.85
C ASP A 57 0.87 0.54 9.17
N SER A 58 1.08 -0.08 10.32
CA SER A 58 0.31 -1.28 10.66
C SER A 58 -1.17 -0.98 10.86
N VAL A 59 -1.50 0.17 11.39
CA VAL A 59 -2.91 0.56 11.56
C VAL A 59 -3.57 0.76 10.21
N GLN A 60 -2.89 1.46 9.32
CA GLN A 60 -3.39 1.69 7.97
C GLN A 60 -3.51 0.38 7.20
N LEU A 61 -2.51 -0.48 7.37
CA LEU A 61 -2.53 -1.79 6.73
C LEU A 61 -3.75 -2.59 7.16
N GLY A 62 -4.03 -2.59 8.45
CA GLY A 62 -5.21 -3.27 8.97
C GLY A 62 -6.49 -2.70 8.41
N ALA A 63 -6.58 -1.36 8.33
CA ALA A 63 -7.77 -0.72 7.79
C ALA A 63 -7.96 -1.06 6.30
N ALA A 64 -6.86 -1.06 5.54
CA ALA A 64 -6.93 -1.36 4.12
C ALA A 64 -7.40 -2.80 3.89
N THR A 65 -6.82 -3.74 4.61
CA THR A 65 -7.18 -5.14 4.44
C THR A 65 -8.63 -5.40 4.84
N ARG A 66 -9.09 -4.77 5.92
CA ARG A 66 -10.49 -4.91 6.32
C ARG A 66 -11.42 -4.34 5.25
N HIS A 67 -11.07 -3.18 4.72
CA HIS A 67 -11.92 -2.55 3.71
C HIS A 67 -11.96 -3.37 2.43
N LEU A 68 -10.86 -4.00 2.08
CA LEU A 68 -10.78 -4.84 0.88
C LEU A 68 -11.15 -6.29 1.14
N ARG A 69 -11.42 -6.64 2.39
CA ARG A 69 -11.77 -8.02 2.78
C ARG A 69 -10.67 -8.99 2.44
N LEU A 70 -9.47 -8.66 2.88
CA LEU A 70 -8.30 -9.47 2.63
C LEU A 70 -7.64 -9.81 3.95
N PRO A 71 -6.91 -10.92 4.00
CA PRO A 71 -6.00 -11.13 5.13
C PRO A 71 -4.80 -10.18 4.97
N VAL A 72 -4.16 -9.86 6.10
CA VAL A 72 -3.05 -8.93 6.09
C VAL A 72 -1.94 -9.41 5.16
N TRP A 73 -1.67 -10.72 5.14
CA TRP A 73 -0.59 -11.24 4.33
C TRP A 73 -0.80 -10.97 2.83
N ALA A 74 -2.04 -10.73 2.40
CA ALA A 74 -2.28 -10.46 0.98
C ALA A 74 -1.57 -9.21 0.50
N LEU A 75 -1.29 -8.27 1.39
CA LEU A 75 -0.57 -7.06 1.03
C LEU A 75 0.92 -7.13 1.32
N VAL A 76 1.32 -7.91 2.30
CA VAL A 76 2.71 -7.89 2.75
C VAL A 76 3.51 -9.11 2.38
N SER A 77 2.88 -10.23 2.13
CA SER A 77 3.63 -11.44 1.83
C SER A 77 4.12 -11.45 0.41
N ASP A 78 5.33 -11.94 0.26
CA ASP A 78 5.86 -12.20 -1.05
C ASP A 78 5.50 -13.64 -1.39
N THR A 79 4.37 -13.80 -2.03
CA THR A 79 3.86 -15.13 -2.26
C THR A 79 4.66 -15.92 -3.25
N ARG A 80 5.55 -15.26 -4.02
CA ARG A 80 6.34 -16.05 -4.89
C ARG A 80 7.44 -16.71 -4.16
N ALA A 81 7.67 -16.36 -2.96
CA ALA A 81 8.78 -16.90 -2.27
C ALA A 81 8.67 -18.37 -2.18
N TYR A 82 7.89 -18.88 -2.60
CA TYR A 82 7.89 -20.25 -2.68
C TYR A 82 6.64 -20.70 -3.02
#